data_a8a2df3791e4066410483ddabdc57c58
#
_entry.id   a8a2df3791e4066410483ddabdc57c58
#
_cell.length_a   1.000
_cell.length_b   1.000
_cell.length_c   1.000
_cell.angle_alpha   90.00
_cell.angle_beta   90.00
_cell.angle_gamma   90.00
#
_symmetry.space_group_name_H-M   'P 1'
#
loop_
_entity.id
_entity.type
_entity.pdbx_description
1 polymer ?
#
loop_
_entity_poly.entity_id
_entity_poly.type
_entity_poly.pdbx_seq_one_letter_code
_entity_poly.pdbx_strand_id
1 'polypeptide(L)'
;MIDISEKELEKKFIEVLGKRMAYHERGEGNPIVFQHGNPTSSYLWRNIIPHLESQGRCIAIDLIGMGDSEKLEDQGNNTYSYHVQKKYFDACLKELNIDNDIIFVIHDWGSSLGFNWSFENQNSVKGICYMEALVKNLHWESWPNDATPIFQGFRSDSGEELILKKNLFIEGVLPNAIIRDLSEKEMTVYRKPFLNELERRPTLDWPRQIPINGEPEEVCAIVEKYSEWMSDNEIPKLFINAEPGSILVGKQTEFCRLWKNQKEVTVNGTHFIQEDSPHEIGQAISEWVTTI
;
A
#
# COMPACT_ATOMS: atom_id res chain seq x y z
N MET A 1 -18.01 -13.54 -15.95
CA MET A 1 -17.22 -12.84 -14.91
C MET A 1 -16.00 -13.68 -14.67
N ILE A 2 -14.82 -13.12 -14.64
CA ILE A 2 -13.60 -13.82 -14.22
C ILE A 2 -13.70 -13.96 -12.70
N ASP A 3 -13.56 -15.19 -12.19
CA ASP A 3 -13.70 -15.44 -10.75
C ASP A 3 -12.53 -14.83 -9.98
N ILE A 4 -12.84 -14.14 -8.88
CA ILE A 4 -11.83 -13.64 -7.93
C ILE A 4 -11.27 -14.84 -7.18
N SER A 5 -9.97 -15.09 -7.33
CA SER A 5 -9.28 -16.20 -6.69
C SER A 5 -9.02 -15.92 -5.21
N GLU A 6 -9.34 -16.88 -4.35
CA GLU A 6 -8.99 -16.88 -2.92
C GLU A 6 -7.60 -17.48 -2.64
N LYS A 7 -6.92 -17.97 -3.68
CA LYS A 7 -5.66 -18.73 -3.53
C LYS A 7 -4.54 -17.80 -3.05
N GLU A 8 -3.84 -18.23 -2.01
CA GLU A 8 -2.60 -17.58 -1.57
C GLU A 8 -1.53 -17.62 -2.66
N LEU A 9 -0.74 -16.55 -2.74
CA LEU A 9 0.43 -16.48 -3.59
C LEU A 9 1.56 -17.34 -3.02
N GLU A 10 2.29 -18.02 -3.89
CA GLU A 10 3.53 -18.69 -3.50
C GLU A 10 4.56 -17.65 -3.05
N LYS A 11 5.14 -17.85 -1.87
CA LYS A 11 6.10 -16.91 -1.27
C LYS A 11 7.53 -17.38 -1.45
N LYS A 12 8.37 -16.41 -1.78
CA LYS A 12 9.83 -16.49 -1.65
C LYS A 12 10.26 -15.68 -0.45
N PHE A 13 11.47 -15.92 0.03
CA PHE A 13 12.02 -15.23 1.19
C PHE A 13 13.42 -14.74 0.89
N ILE A 14 13.76 -13.58 1.44
CA ILE A 14 15.07 -12.96 1.35
C ILE A 14 15.47 -12.38 2.70
N GLU A 15 16.76 -12.44 3.02
CA GLU A 15 17.26 -11.80 4.23
C GLU A 15 17.51 -10.31 3.98
N VAL A 16 16.93 -9.46 4.81
CA VAL A 16 17.02 -8.00 4.74
C VAL A 16 17.33 -7.47 6.13
N LEU A 17 18.50 -6.87 6.30
CA LEU A 17 18.94 -6.30 7.59
C LEU A 17 18.84 -7.28 8.77
N GLY A 18 19.15 -8.56 8.53
CA GLY A 18 19.09 -9.62 9.54
C GLY A 18 17.68 -10.12 9.87
N LYS A 19 16.70 -9.80 9.04
CA LYS A 19 15.32 -10.28 9.13
C LYS A 19 14.89 -10.92 7.81
N ARG A 20 14.08 -11.97 7.89
CA ARG A 20 13.53 -12.64 6.74
C ARG A 20 12.28 -11.91 6.25
N MET A 21 12.33 -11.35 5.04
CA MET A 21 11.19 -10.74 4.38
C MET A 21 10.61 -11.67 3.31
N ALA A 22 9.29 -11.72 3.24
CA ALA A 22 8.55 -12.50 2.25
C ALA A 22 8.20 -11.63 1.04
N TYR A 23 8.18 -12.26 -0.12
CA TYR A 23 7.70 -11.64 -1.35
C TYR A 23 7.14 -12.69 -2.29
N HIS A 24 6.26 -12.27 -3.20
CA HIS A 24 5.81 -13.07 -4.33
C HIS A 24 6.48 -12.57 -5.59
N GLU A 25 6.83 -13.47 -6.50
CA GLU A 25 7.48 -13.11 -7.76
C GLU A 25 6.99 -14.00 -8.89
N ARG A 26 6.61 -13.36 -10.01
CA ARG A 26 6.22 -13.99 -11.28
C ARG A 26 6.70 -13.17 -12.47
N GLY A 27 6.88 -13.83 -13.61
CA GLY A 27 7.35 -13.19 -14.84
C GLY A 27 8.84 -12.90 -14.84
N GLU A 28 9.30 -12.32 -15.95
CA GLU A 28 10.71 -11.97 -16.19
C GLU A 28 10.79 -10.62 -16.89
N GLY A 29 11.94 -9.95 -16.84
CA GLY A 29 12.18 -8.65 -17.46
C GLY A 29 12.26 -7.50 -16.47
N ASN A 30 11.83 -6.29 -16.87
CA ASN A 30 11.87 -5.11 -16.01
C ASN A 30 10.94 -5.24 -14.80
N PRO A 31 11.34 -4.72 -13.64
CA PRO A 31 10.59 -4.89 -12.41
C PRO A 31 9.28 -4.11 -12.41
N ILE A 32 8.18 -4.80 -12.06
CA ILE A 32 6.89 -4.23 -11.72
C ILE A 32 6.67 -4.53 -10.24
N VAL A 33 6.84 -3.53 -9.40
CA VAL A 33 6.81 -3.65 -7.94
C VAL A 33 5.45 -3.29 -7.40
N PHE A 34 4.80 -4.26 -6.77
CA PHE A 34 3.50 -4.11 -6.12
C PHE A 34 3.71 -3.90 -4.63
N GLN A 35 3.30 -2.74 -4.12
CA GLN A 35 3.47 -2.45 -2.71
C GLN A 35 2.13 -2.15 -2.03
N HIS A 36 1.81 -3.00 -1.08
CA HIS A 36 0.65 -2.89 -0.19
C HIS A 36 0.90 -1.91 0.96
N GLY A 37 -0.14 -1.63 1.74
CA GLY A 37 -0.07 -0.89 2.99
C GLY A 37 -0.75 -1.62 4.15
N ASN A 38 -1.39 -0.86 5.04
CA ASN A 38 -2.00 -1.36 6.26
C ASN A 38 -3.47 -1.78 6.04
N PRO A 39 -3.93 -2.93 6.48
CA PRO A 39 -3.26 -4.01 7.21
C PRO A 39 -2.93 -5.21 6.32
N THR A 40 -2.74 -4.99 5.04
CA THR A 40 -2.68 -6.03 4.03
C THR A 40 -1.28 -6.65 3.85
N SER A 41 -1.10 -7.37 2.77
CA SER A 41 0.15 -8.00 2.35
C SER A 41 0.17 -8.13 0.83
N SER A 42 1.18 -8.80 0.27
CA SER A 42 1.21 -9.11 -1.17
C SER A 42 -0.03 -9.90 -1.63
N TYR A 43 -0.77 -10.56 -0.73
CA TYR A 43 -2.04 -11.23 -1.03
C TYR A 43 -3.07 -10.33 -1.71
N LEU A 44 -3.06 -9.04 -1.40
CA LEU A 44 -3.92 -8.03 -2.02
C LEU A 44 -3.81 -8.01 -3.56
N TRP A 45 -2.63 -8.35 -4.09
CA TRP A 45 -2.31 -8.28 -5.51
C TRP A 45 -2.56 -9.59 -6.30
N ARG A 46 -3.05 -10.66 -5.63
CA ARG A 46 -3.18 -12.01 -6.18
C ARG A 46 -3.97 -12.12 -7.48
N ASN A 47 -4.97 -11.27 -7.65
CA ASN A 47 -5.84 -11.24 -8.83
C ASN A 47 -5.43 -10.19 -9.88
N ILE A 48 -4.43 -9.33 -9.55
CA ILE A 48 -3.90 -8.30 -10.46
C ILE A 48 -2.63 -8.79 -11.16
N ILE A 49 -1.70 -9.40 -10.42
CA ILE A 49 -0.41 -9.89 -10.96
C ILE A 49 -0.56 -10.77 -12.21
N PRO A 50 -1.53 -11.70 -12.31
CA PRO A 50 -1.70 -12.54 -13.49
C PRO A 50 -1.93 -11.79 -14.81
N HIS A 51 -2.37 -10.52 -14.77
CA HIS A 51 -2.53 -9.68 -15.95
C HIS A 51 -1.20 -9.09 -16.46
N LEU A 52 -0.13 -9.14 -15.66
CA LEU A 52 1.14 -8.45 -15.91
C LEU A 52 2.36 -9.39 -15.97
N GLU A 53 2.25 -10.64 -15.55
CA GLU A 53 3.38 -11.58 -15.48
C GLU A 53 4.05 -11.88 -16.82
N SER A 54 3.36 -11.62 -17.95
CA SER A 54 3.93 -11.71 -19.29
C SER A 54 4.64 -10.44 -19.77
N GLN A 55 4.56 -9.33 -19.02
CA GLN A 55 5.07 -8.00 -19.40
C GLN A 55 6.28 -7.56 -18.60
N GLY A 56 6.55 -8.21 -17.48
CA GLY A 56 7.67 -7.86 -16.61
C GLY A 56 7.83 -8.82 -15.45
N ARG A 57 8.86 -8.58 -14.66
CA ARG A 57 9.13 -9.25 -13.40
C ARG A 57 8.24 -8.63 -12.31
N CYS A 58 7.07 -9.24 -12.07
CA CYS A 58 6.11 -8.81 -11.05
C CYS A 58 6.58 -9.24 -9.66
N ILE A 59 6.77 -8.27 -8.76
CA ILE A 59 7.28 -8.51 -7.40
C ILE A 59 6.33 -7.83 -6.42
N ALA A 60 5.71 -8.59 -5.52
CA ALA A 60 4.86 -8.08 -4.44
C ALA A 60 5.52 -8.39 -3.10
N ILE A 61 5.96 -7.35 -2.38
CA ILE A 61 6.71 -7.46 -1.13
C ILE A 61 5.73 -7.42 0.05
N ASP A 62 5.92 -8.31 1.04
CA ASP A 62 5.30 -8.16 2.34
C ASP A 62 6.17 -7.23 3.20
N LEU A 63 5.62 -6.12 3.66
CA LEU A 63 6.32 -5.19 4.55
C LEU A 63 6.79 -5.88 5.82
N ILE A 64 7.88 -5.39 6.41
CA ILE A 64 8.39 -5.97 7.66
C ILE A 64 7.30 -5.99 8.75
N GLY A 65 7.10 -7.13 9.39
CA GLY A 65 6.06 -7.34 10.37
C GLY A 65 4.65 -7.58 9.80
N MET A 66 4.48 -7.64 8.48
CA MET A 66 3.20 -7.87 7.80
C MET A 66 3.29 -9.09 6.87
N GLY A 67 2.14 -9.65 6.49
CA GLY A 67 2.12 -10.88 5.69
C GLY A 67 2.95 -12.01 6.30
N ASP A 68 3.79 -12.62 5.50
CA ASP A 68 4.71 -13.68 5.93
C ASP A 68 6.14 -13.17 6.25
N SER A 69 6.34 -11.84 6.25
CA SER A 69 7.59 -11.22 6.69
C SER A 69 7.76 -11.32 8.21
N GLU A 70 8.99 -11.49 8.65
CA GLU A 70 9.32 -11.67 10.06
C GLU A 70 8.92 -10.44 10.89
N LYS A 71 8.55 -10.69 12.14
CA LYS A 71 8.27 -9.64 13.13
C LYS A 71 9.58 -9.11 13.72
N LEU A 72 9.61 -7.81 14.07
CA LEU A 72 10.69 -7.24 14.85
C LEU A 72 10.58 -7.68 16.30
N GLU A 73 11.71 -7.83 16.98
CA GLU A 73 11.76 -8.34 18.36
C GLU A 73 11.20 -7.33 19.36
N ASP A 74 11.59 -6.06 19.22
CA ASP A 74 10.99 -4.99 20.00
C ASP A 74 9.57 -4.71 19.48
N GLN A 75 8.59 -4.74 20.37
CA GLN A 75 7.18 -4.49 20.08
C GLN A 75 6.68 -3.23 20.81
N GLY A 76 7.59 -2.33 21.14
CA GLY A 76 7.26 -1.04 21.75
C GLY A 76 6.56 -0.07 20.79
N ASN A 77 6.27 1.13 21.25
CA ASN A 77 5.70 2.20 20.43
C ASN A 77 6.66 2.58 19.29
N ASN A 78 6.12 2.78 18.09
CA ASN A 78 6.86 3.16 16.89
C ASN A 78 7.88 2.12 16.39
N THR A 79 7.79 0.86 16.83
CA THR A 79 8.62 -0.24 16.32
C THR A 79 8.50 -0.36 14.80
N TYR A 80 7.31 -0.15 14.27
CA TYR A 80 7.03 -0.15 12.83
C TYR A 80 6.72 1.26 12.31
N SER A 81 7.50 2.27 12.79
CA SER A 81 7.37 3.64 12.28
C SER A 81 7.63 3.71 10.77
N TYR A 82 7.21 4.80 10.15
CA TYR A 82 7.44 5.05 8.73
C TYR A 82 8.91 4.85 8.34
N HIS A 83 9.85 5.40 9.13
CA HIS A 83 11.28 5.27 8.88
C HIS A 83 11.79 3.83 8.95
N VAL A 84 11.29 3.04 9.89
CA VAL A 84 11.64 1.63 10.00
C VAL A 84 11.12 0.87 8.77
N GLN A 85 9.87 1.06 8.41
CA GLN A 85 9.27 0.43 7.23
C GLN A 85 10.00 0.81 5.95
N LYS A 86 10.29 2.12 5.76
CA LYS A 86 11.06 2.61 4.62
C LYS A 86 12.45 1.98 4.57
N LYS A 87 13.16 1.92 5.69
CA LYS A 87 14.50 1.31 5.76
C LYS A 87 14.50 -0.15 5.29
N TYR A 88 13.51 -0.94 5.72
CA TYR A 88 13.38 -2.33 5.30
C TYR A 88 12.91 -2.45 3.84
N PHE A 89 12.00 -1.59 3.38
CA PHE A 89 11.54 -1.55 2.00
C PHE A 89 12.70 -1.24 1.04
N ASP A 90 13.46 -0.17 1.30
CA ASP A 90 14.61 0.23 0.47
C ASP A 90 15.68 -0.88 0.42
N ALA A 91 15.99 -1.47 1.57
CA ALA A 91 16.94 -2.57 1.65
C ALA A 91 16.43 -3.82 0.92
N CYS A 92 15.13 -4.12 0.99
CA CYS A 92 14.52 -5.25 0.27
C CYS A 92 14.62 -5.06 -1.25
N LEU A 93 14.32 -3.87 -1.78
CA LEU A 93 14.50 -3.57 -3.19
C LEU A 93 15.95 -3.80 -3.63
N LYS A 94 16.91 -3.34 -2.83
CA LYS A 94 18.35 -3.53 -3.10
C LYS A 94 18.74 -5.01 -3.12
N GLU A 95 18.33 -5.79 -2.11
CA GLU A 95 18.64 -7.22 -2.03
C GLU A 95 18.00 -8.02 -3.18
N LEU A 96 16.84 -7.57 -3.69
CA LEU A 96 16.17 -8.14 -4.87
C LEU A 96 16.75 -7.66 -6.20
N ASN A 97 17.79 -6.80 -6.18
CA ASN A 97 18.41 -6.16 -7.35
C ASN A 97 17.36 -5.39 -8.19
N ILE A 98 16.53 -4.61 -7.51
CA ILE A 98 15.52 -3.74 -8.13
C ILE A 98 16.06 -2.31 -8.06
N ASP A 99 16.64 -1.82 -9.15
CA ASP A 99 17.39 -0.56 -9.17
C ASP A 99 17.16 0.31 -10.42
N ASN A 100 16.60 -0.26 -11.51
CA ASN A 100 16.38 0.44 -12.77
C ASN A 100 15.06 0.06 -13.43
N ASP A 101 14.53 0.95 -14.27
CA ASP A 101 13.34 0.75 -15.09
C ASP A 101 12.11 0.26 -14.33
N ILE A 102 11.98 0.72 -13.09
CA ILE A 102 10.97 0.24 -12.15
C ILE A 102 9.61 0.84 -12.50
N ILE A 103 8.60 -0.02 -12.60
CA ILE A 103 7.20 0.37 -12.57
C ILE A 103 6.66 0.07 -11.17
N PHE A 104 6.25 1.11 -10.43
CA PHE A 104 5.56 0.94 -9.16
C PHE A 104 4.06 0.81 -9.34
N VAL A 105 3.44 -0.15 -8.63
CA VAL A 105 1.99 -0.32 -8.48
C VAL A 105 1.71 -0.27 -6.98
N ILE A 106 1.19 0.84 -6.50
CA ILE A 106 1.22 1.21 -5.08
C ILE A 106 -0.14 1.62 -4.54
N HIS A 107 -0.38 1.25 -3.28
CA HIS A 107 -1.64 1.46 -2.58
C HIS A 107 -1.39 1.81 -1.12
N ASP A 108 -2.24 2.66 -0.51
CA ASP A 108 -2.21 3.02 0.91
C ASP A 108 -0.80 3.47 1.35
N TRP A 109 -0.23 2.95 2.42
CA TRP A 109 1.14 3.25 2.86
C TRP A 109 2.22 2.81 1.87
N GLY A 110 1.94 1.78 1.08
CA GLY A 110 2.81 1.41 -0.03
C GLY A 110 2.97 2.54 -1.04
N SER A 111 1.96 3.41 -1.18
CA SER A 111 2.07 4.60 -2.03
C SER A 111 3.06 5.62 -1.48
N SER A 112 3.01 5.90 -0.18
CA SER A 112 3.96 6.82 0.44
C SER A 112 5.40 6.32 0.37
N LEU A 113 5.62 5.01 0.57
CA LEU A 113 6.93 4.37 0.41
C LEU A 113 7.42 4.46 -1.04
N GLY A 114 6.56 4.10 -2.00
CA GLY A 114 6.90 4.11 -3.43
C GLY A 114 7.13 5.53 -3.97
N PHE A 115 6.30 6.52 -3.61
CA PHE A 115 6.51 7.91 -4.00
C PHE A 115 7.80 8.48 -3.43
N ASN A 116 8.07 8.22 -2.14
CA ASN A 116 9.30 8.71 -1.52
C ASN A 116 10.55 8.05 -2.11
N TRP A 117 10.51 6.73 -2.35
CA TRP A 117 11.60 6.04 -3.02
C TRP A 117 11.84 6.59 -4.43
N SER A 118 10.77 6.83 -5.17
CA SER A 118 10.82 7.39 -6.52
C SER A 118 11.40 8.81 -6.53
N PHE A 119 11.05 9.63 -5.55
CA PHE A 119 11.62 10.96 -5.37
C PHE A 119 13.13 10.92 -5.12
N GLU A 120 13.60 9.98 -4.31
CA GLU A 120 15.03 9.80 -4.01
C GLU A 120 15.82 9.17 -5.17
N ASN A 121 15.15 8.40 -6.06
CA ASN A 121 15.76 7.60 -7.12
C ASN A 121 15.12 7.86 -8.50
N GLN A 122 14.94 9.13 -8.87
CA GLN A 122 14.14 9.56 -10.02
C GLN A 122 14.52 8.90 -11.35
N ASN A 123 15.82 8.66 -11.56
CA ASN A 123 16.33 8.06 -12.81
C ASN A 123 16.08 6.55 -12.92
N SER A 124 15.67 5.91 -11.85
CA SER A 124 15.40 4.47 -11.79
C SER A 124 13.93 4.12 -12.05
N VAL A 125 13.06 5.12 -12.13
CA VAL A 125 11.60 4.93 -12.21
C VAL A 125 11.12 5.13 -13.65
N LYS A 126 10.50 4.10 -14.20
CA LYS A 126 9.90 4.09 -15.53
C LYS A 126 8.44 4.57 -15.52
N GLY A 127 7.70 4.25 -14.45
CA GLY A 127 6.30 4.65 -14.30
C GLY A 127 5.74 4.38 -12.92
N ILE A 128 4.65 5.05 -12.57
CA ILE A 128 3.98 4.91 -11.27
C ILE A 128 2.48 4.76 -11.47
N CYS A 129 1.95 3.58 -11.12
CA CYS A 129 0.51 3.34 -10.97
C CYS A 129 0.15 3.43 -9.49
N TYR A 130 -0.87 4.23 -9.15
CA TYR A 130 -1.28 4.42 -7.77
C TYR A 130 -2.79 4.44 -7.63
N MET A 131 -3.26 4.02 -6.44
CA MET A 131 -4.67 3.93 -6.10
C MET A 131 -4.85 4.06 -4.59
N GLU A 132 -5.93 4.74 -4.16
CA GLU A 132 -6.23 4.99 -2.73
C GLU A 132 -4.95 5.35 -1.93
N ALA A 133 -4.25 6.39 -2.41
CA ALA A 133 -2.87 6.72 -2.09
C ALA A 133 -2.76 7.96 -1.19
N LEU A 134 -1.66 8.07 -0.46
CA LEU A 134 -1.29 9.25 0.31
C LEU A 134 -0.59 10.28 -0.61
N VAL A 135 -1.38 11.11 -1.27
CA VAL A 135 -0.87 12.06 -2.29
C VAL A 135 -0.40 13.40 -1.73
N LYS A 136 -0.85 13.76 -0.54
CA LYS A 136 -0.46 14.99 0.20
C LYS A 136 -0.83 14.87 1.68
N ASN A 137 -0.33 15.81 2.48
CA ASN A 137 -0.74 15.94 3.88
C ASN A 137 -2.25 16.13 4.04
N LEU A 138 -2.80 15.60 5.11
CA LEU A 138 -4.23 15.50 5.38
C LEU A 138 -4.65 16.45 6.51
N HIS A 139 -5.95 16.72 6.54
CA HIS A 139 -6.62 17.42 7.65
C HIS A 139 -7.86 16.63 8.06
N TRP A 140 -8.18 16.61 9.34
CA TRP A 140 -9.37 15.91 9.85
C TRP A 140 -10.66 16.37 9.15
N GLU A 141 -10.72 17.63 8.74
CA GLU A 141 -11.84 18.20 8.00
C GLU A 141 -12.05 17.58 6.61
N SER A 142 -10.99 17.01 6.02
CA SER A 142 -11.01 16.32 4.73
C SER A 142 -10.98 14.78 4.86
N TRP A 143 -10.91 14.26 6.09
CA TRP A 143 -11.01 12.82 6.37
C TRP A 143 -12.47 12.38 6.31
N PRO A 144 -12.78 11.13 5.88
CA PRO A 144 -14.15 10.63 5.87
C PRO A 144 -14.80 10.76 7.26
N ASN A 145 -15.98 11.37 7.32
CA ASN A 145 -16.63 11.72 8.60
C ASN A 145 -16.94 10.50 9.47
N ASP A 146 -17.34 9.40 8.86
CA ASP A 146 -17.65 8.11 9.52
C ASP A 146 -16.40 7.37 10.00
N ALA A 147 -15.25 7.56 9.34
CA ALA A 147 -13.98 6.98 9.74
C ALA A 147 -13.23 7.86 10.78
N THR A 148 -13.54 9.16 10.87
CA THR A 148 -12.83 10.09 11.77
C THR A 148 -12.78 9.62 13.23
N PRO A 149 -13.88 9.23 13.88
CA PRO A 149 -13.84 8.83 15.29
C PRO A 149 -12.96 7.60 15.55
N ILE A 150 -12.97 6.62 14.64
CA ILE A 150 -12.19 5.40 14.80
C ILE A 150 -10.70 5.66 14.63
N PHE A 151 -10.30 6.48 13.63
CA PHE A 151 -8.89 6.81 13.42
C PHE A 151 -8.34 7.75 14.48
N GLN A 152 -9.15 8.66 15.05
CA GLN A 152 -8.79 9.42 16.24
C GLN A 152 -8.60 8.50 17.45
N GLY A 153 -9.46 7.48 17.59
CA GLY A 153 -9.30 6.44 18.62
C GLY A 153 -7.99 5.67 18.50
N PHE A 154 -7.60 5.26 17.29
CA PHE A 154 -6.34 4.56 17.03
C PHE A 154 -5.11 5.40 17.37
N ARG A 155 -5.18 6.71 17.16
CA ARG A 155 -4.10 7.66 17.46
C ARG A 155 -4.05 8.11 18.92
N SER A 156 -5.05 7.80 19.71
CA SER A 156 -5.12 8.08 21.16
C SER A 156 -4.57 6.91 21.99
N ASP A 157 -4.60 7.08 23.33
CA ASP A 157 -4.26 6.02 24.29
C ASP A 157 -5.18 4.79 24.15
N SER A 158 -6.41 4.98 23.63
CA SER A 158 -7.34 3.86 23.37
C SER A 158 -6.88 2.96 22.20
N GLY A 159 -5.92 3.39 21.39
CA GLY A 159 -5.47 2.63 20.21
C GLY A 159 -4.96 1.23 20.54
N GLU A 160 -4.29 1.05 21.68
CA GLU A 160 -3.81 -0.27 22.12
C GLU A 160 -4.97 -1.21 22.44
N GLU A 161 -5.99 -0.73 23.14
CA GLU A 161 -7.19 -1.53 23.41
C GLU A 161 -7.93 -1.89 22.11
N LEU A 162 -8.10 -0.92 21.21
CA LEU A 162 -8.86 -1.09 19.98
C LEU A 162 -8.15 -2.01 18.98
N ILE A 163 -6.85 -1.84 18.81
CA ILE A 163 -6.09 -2.59 17.79
C ILE A 163 -5.42 -3.81 18.38
N LEU A 164 -4.60 -3.67 19.44
CA LEU A 164 -3.83 -4.81 19.91
C LEU A 164 -4.73 -5.86 20.54
N LYS A 165 -5.69 -5.47 21.40
CA LYS A 165 -6.59 -6.43 22.06
C LYS A 165 -7.76 -6.85 21.18
N LYS A 166 -8.50 -5.89 20.61
CA LYS A 166 -9.72 -6.17 19.83
C LYS A 166 -9.49 -6.49 18.35
N ASN A 167 -8.26 -6.30 17.84
CA ASN A 167 -7.91 -6.51 16.43
C ASN A 167 -8.83 -5.74 15.47
N LEU A 168 -9.27 -4.54 15.86
CA LEU A 168 -10.32 -3.82 15.16
C LEU A 168 -9.93 -3.42 13.74
N PHE A 169 -8.63 -3.29 13.45
CA PHE A 169 -8.19 -2.98 12.08
C PHE A 169 -8.52 -4.13 11.13
N ILE A 170 -8.26 -5.38 11.53
CA ILE A 170 -8.54 -6.57 10.73
C ILE A 170 -10.03 -6.95 10.76
N GLU A 171 -10.65 -6.93 11.94
CA GLU A 171 -12.02 -7.44 12.09
C GLU A 171 -13.09 -6.38 11.77
N GLY A 172 -12.73 -5.11 11.77
CA GLY A 172 -13.67 -4.01 11.55
C GLY A 172 -13.30 -3.14 10.35
N VAL A 173 -12.11 -2.55 10.31
CA VAL A 173 -11.77 -1.58 9.24
C VAL A 173 -11.65 -2.29 7.88
N LEU A 174 -10.89 -3.37 7.79
CA LEU A 174 -10.64 -4.07 6.54
C LEU A 174 -11.93 -4.49 5.82
N PRO A 175 -12.86 -5.28 6.43
CA PRO A 175 -14.04 -5.74 5.71
C PRO A 175 -15.03 -4.61 5.39
N ASN A 176 -15.08 -3.53 6.20
CA ASN A 176 -15.96 -2.39 5.92
C ASN A 176 -15.38 -1.39 4.90
N ALA A 177 -14.15 -1.58 4.48
CA ALA A 177 -13.49 -0.80 3.44
C ALA A 177 -13.35 -1.58 2.10
N ILE A 178 -14.25 -2.54 1.88
CA ILE A 178 -14.44 -3.36 0.68
C ILE A 178 -15.93 -3.44 0.42
N ILE A 179 -16.37 -3.35 -0.84
CA ILE A 179 -17.79 -3.41 -1.21
C ILE A 179 -18.32 -4.85 -1.16
N ARG A 180 -17.54 -5.79 -1.71
CA ARG A 180 -17.91 -7.20 -1.69
C ARG A 180 -17.64 -7.82 -0.32
N ASP A 181 -18.37 -8.86 0.02
CA ASP A 181 -18.04 -9.68 1.19
C ASP A 181 -16.77 -10.51 0.93
N LEU A 182 -15.81 -10.45 1.87
CA LEU A 182 -14.70 -11.38 1.89
C LEU A 182 -15.15 -12.74 2.42
N SER A 183 -14.70 -13.80 1.80
CA SER A 183 -14.94 -15.16 2.32
C SER A 183 -14.14 -15.41 3.61
N GLU A 184 -14.52 -16.41 4.38
CA GLU A 184 -13.77 -16.80 5.59
C GLU A 184 -12.35 -17.26 5.27
N LYS A 185 -12.10 -17.81 4.07
CA LYS A 185 -10.75 -18.16 3.63
C LYS A 185 -9.90 -16.91 3.43
N GLU A 186 -10.43 -15.91 2.73
CA GLU A 186 -9.76 -14.62 2.53
C GLU A 186 -9.48 -13.92 3.86
N MET A 187 -10.47 -13.86 4.75
CA MET A 187 -10.30 -13.31 6.09
C MET A 187 -9.26 -14.08 6.92
N THR A 188 -9.19 -15.41 6.76
CA THR A 188 -8.16 -16.22 7.42
C THR A 188 -6.74 -15.81 6.97
N VAL A 189 -6.55 -15.53 5.68
CA VAL A 189 -5.25 -15.07 5.16
C VAL A 189 -4.90 -13.69 5.72
N TYR A 190 -5.86 -12.76 5.76
CA TYR A 190 -5.64 -11.42 6.33
C TYR A 190 -5.39 -11.44 7.85
N ARG A 191 -6.01 -12.38 8.60
CA ARG A 191 -5.80 -12.56 10.04
C ARG A 191 -4.46 -13.20 10.39
N LYS A 192 -3.95 -14.09 9.52
CA LYS A 192 -2.76 -14.92 9.77
C LYS A 192 -1.55 -14.15 10.34
N PRO A 193 -1.19 -12.94 9.87
CA PRO A 193 -0.07 -12.19 10.40
C PRO A 193 -0.31 -11.54 11.76
N PHE A 194 -1.54 -11.57 12.31
CA PHE A 194 -2.00 -10.74 13.42
C PHE A 194 -2.81 -11.53 14.46
N LEU A 195 -2.42 -12.78 14.74
CA LEU A 195 -3.18 -13.69 15.61
C LEU A 195 -3.12 -13.30 17.10
N ASN A 196 -2.04 -12.68 17.54
CA ASN A 196 -1.88 -12.25 18.93
C ASN A 196 -1.57 -10.75 19.03
N GLU A 197 -1.68 -10.21 20.27
CA GLU A 197 -1.55 -8.77 20.52
C GLU A 197 -0.22 -8.17 20.05
N LEU A 198 0.89 -8.88 20.24
CA LEU A 198 2.21 -8.39 19.86
C LEU A 198 2.36 -8.33 18.34
N GLU A 199 1.79 -9.30 17.61
CA GLU A 199 1.85 -9.32 16.15
C GLU A 199 1.05 -8.20 15.49
N ARG A 200 0.11 -7.58 16.21
CA ARG A 200 -0.74 -6.48 15.71
C ARG A 200 -0.08 -5.11 15.79
N ARG A 201 1.14 -4.99 16.34
CA ARG A 201 1.83 -3.70 16.48
C ARG A 201 1.94 -2.92 15.15
N PRO A 202 2.26 -3.52 13.99
CA PRO A 202 2.28 -2.78 12.73
C PRO A 202 0.96 -2.09 12.41
N THR A 203 -0.18 -2.78 12.66
CA THR A 203 -1.51 -2.23 12.35
C THR A 203 -1.93 -1.09 13.28
N LEU A 204 -1.24 -0.90 14.41
CA LEU A 204 -1.40 0.24 15.31
C LEU A 204 -0.42 1.37 14.96
N ASP A 205 0.84 1.05 14.66
CA ASP A 205 1.84 2.06 14.39
C ASP A 205 1.50 2.85 13.11
N TRP A 206 1.02 2.18 12.05
CA TRP A 206 0.66 2.82 10.80
C TRP A 206 -0.40 3.94 10.91
N PRO A 207 -1.56 3.77 11.57
CA PRO A 207 -2.51 4.86 11.77
C PRO A 207 -1.93 6.05 12.52
N ARG A 208 -0.99 5.81 13.45
CA ARG A 208 -0.30 6.86 14.21
C ARG A 208 0.69 7.66 13.37
N GLN A 209 1.12 7.12 12.23
CA GLN A 209 2.03 7.78 11.28
C GLN A 209 1.31 8.60 10.21
N ILE A 210 -0.03 8.48 10.05
CA ILE A 210 -0.76 9.23 9.02
C ILE A 210 -0.54 10.75 9.21
N PRO A 211 -0.08 11.47 8.17
CA PRO A 211 0.27 12.89 8.26
C PRO A 211 -0.98 13.77 8.32
N ILE A 212 -1.59 13.89 9.48
CA ILE A 212 -2.84 14.64 9.69
C ILE A 212 -2.57 15.84 10.59
N ASN A 213 -3.01 17.03 10.16
CA ASN A 213 -2.87 18.30 10.90
C ASN A 213 -1.42 18.62 11.33
N GLY A 214 -0.43 18.24 10.49
CA GLY A 214 0.98 18.49 10.75
C GLY A 214 1.69 17.44 11.61
N GLU A 215 1.01 16.37 11.99
CA GLU A 215 1.58 15.32 12.84
C GLU A 215 1.48 13.92 12.21
N PRO A 216 2.54 13.07 12.31
CA PRO A 216 3.90 13.40 12.80
C PRO A 216 4.63 14.37 11.84
N GLU A 217 5.34 15.36 12.40
CA GLU A 217 6.00 16.40 11.61
C GLU A 217 6.98 15.83 10.58
N GLU A 218 7.77 14.83 10.97
CA GLU A 218 8.74 14.18 10.08
C GLU A 218 8.08 13.48 8.88
N VAL A 219 6.93 12.81 9.07
CA VAL A 219 6.18 12.16 7.98
C VAL A 219 5.52 13.22 7.11
N CYS A 220 4.96 14.27 7.71
CA CYS A 220 4.40 15.40 6.97
C CYS A 220 5.43 16.04 6.03
N ALA A 221 6.67 16.24 6.50
CA ALA A 221 7.75 16.81 5.69
C ALA A 221 8.17 15.89 4.53
N ILE A 222 8.14 14.57 4.72
CA ILE A 222 8.40 13.59 3.66
C ILE A 222 7.29 13.63 2.61
N VAL A 223 6.04 13.61 3.05
CA VAL A 223 4.87 13.65 2.16
C VAL A 223 4.84 14.94 1.35
N GLU A 224 5.16 16.08 1.94
CA GLU A 224 5.24 17.37 1.24
C GLU A 224 6.26 17.34 0.10
N LYS A 225 7.47 16.85 0.36
CA LYS A 225 8.54 16.77 -0.63
C LYS A 225 8.18 15.91 -1.85
N TYR A 226 7.72 14.69 -1.62
CA TYR A 226 7.35 13.85 -2.76
C TYR A 226 6.09 14.35 -3.46
N SER A 227 5.16 14.95 -2.74
CA SER A 227 3.92 15.53 -3.26
C SER A 227 4.20 16.69 -4.24
N GLU A 228 5.10 17.60 -3.88
CA GLU A 228 5.58 18.67 -4.75
C GLU A 228 6.25 18.10 -6.01
N TRP A 229 7.16 17.14 -5.82
CA TRP A 229 7.84 16.49 -6.93
C TRP A 229 6.88 15.74 -7.85
N MET A 230 5.90 14.99 -7.30
CA MET A 230 4.88 14.27 -8.08
C MET A 230 4.05 15.22 -8.95
N SER A 231 3.82 16.43 -8.49
CA SER A 231 3.08 17.44 -9.25
C SER A 231 3.84 17.96 -10.47
N ASP A 232 5.18 17.94 -10.44
CA ASP A 232 6.02 18.61 -11.44
C ASP A 232 6.79 17.66 -12.36
N ASN A 233 7.05 16.40 -11.95
CA ASN A 233 7.80 15.46 -12.78
C ASN A 233 6.99 14.90 -13.96
N GLU A 234 7.71 14.46 -15.02
CA GLU A 234 7.15 13.92 -16.26
C GLU A 234 7.15 12.38 -16.31
N ILE A 235 7.47 11.70 -15.21
CA ILE A 235 7.38 10.23 -15.15
C ILE A 235 5.94 9.82 -15.48
N PRO A 236 5.72 8.85 -16.38
CA PRO A 236 4.38 8.35 -16.71
C PRO A 236 3.62 7.88 -15.47
N LYS A 237 2.38 8.33 -15.32
CA LYS A 237 1.51 7.96 -14.19
C LYS A 237 0.22 7.31 -14.67
N LEU A 238 -0.25 6.33 -13.90
CA LEU A 238 -1.60 5.80 -14.01
C LEU A 238 -2.30 5.96 -12.67
N PHE A 239 -3.33 6.78 -12.66
CA PHE A 239 -4.22 6.93 -11.53
C PHE A 239 -5.41 5.98 -11.68
N ILE A 240 -5.52 5.00 -10.78
CA ILE A 240 -6.73 4.17 -10.65
C ILE A 240 -7.62 4.84 -9.61
N ASN A 241 -8.62 5.56 -10.09
CA ASN A 241 -9.60 6.24 -9.26
C ASN A 241 -10.65 5.25 -8.76
N ALA A 242 -10.88 5.20 -7.46
CA ALA A 242 -11.94 4.41 -6.84
C ALA A 242 -13.26 5.20 -6.81
N GLU A 243 -14.38 4.55 -7.12
CA GLU A 243 -15.71 5.12 -6.94
C GLU A 243 -16.60 4.13 -6.17
N PRO A 244 -17.10 4.50 -4.97
CA PRO A 244 -17.08 5.81 -4.33
C PRO A 244 -15.71 6.23 -3.73
N GLY A 245 -14.73 5.33 -3.59
CA GLY A 245 -13.45 5.62 -2.97
C GLY A 245 -13.53 5.78 -1.44
N SER A 246 -12.39 6.13 -0.83
CA SER A 246 -12.28 6.34 0.61
C SER A 246 -11.35 7.49 0.98
N ILE A 247 -10.03 7.33 0.85
CA ILE A 247 -9.06 8.36 1.24
C ILE A 247 -8.66 9.28 0.08
N LEU A 248 -8.63 8.76 -1.15
CA LEU A 248 -8.28 9.54 -2.34
C LEU A 248 -9.54 10.10 -3.00
N VAL A 249 -10.24 10.97 -2.25
CA VAL A 249 -11.51 11.59 -2.65
C VAL A 249 -11.46 13.11 -2.49
N GLY A 250 -12.39 13.84 -3.10
CA GLY A 250 -12.53 15.28 -2.98
C GLY A 250 -11.23 16.02 -3.29
N LYS A 251 -10.75 16.84 -2.35
CA LYS A 251 -9.53 17.66 -2.51
C LYS A 251 -8.25 16.85 -2.77
N GLN A 252 -8.19 15.59 -2.32
CA GLN A 252 -7.07 14.70 -2.59
C GLN A 252 -7.06 14.29 -4.07
N THR A 253 -8.20 13.88 -4.59
CA THR A 253 -8.37 13.52 -6.00
C THR A 253 -8.19 14.73 -6.91
N GLU A 254 -8.76 15.89 -6.56
CA GLU A 254 -8.56 17.13 -7.30
C GLU A 254 -7.08 17.49 -7.42
N PHE A 255 -6.31 17.31 -6.34
CA PHE A 255 -4.89 17.60 -6.32
C PHE A 255 -4.09 16.66 -7.24
N CYS A 256 -4.26 15.34 -7.13
CA CYS A 256 -3.49 14.42 -7.96
C CYS A 256 -3.91 14.42 -9.44
N ARG A 257 -5.13 14.86 -9.77
CA ARG A 257 -5.56 15.06 -11.17
C ARG A 257 -4.80 16.18 -11.89
N LEU A 258 -4.11 17.05 -11.15
CA LEU A 258 -3.26 18.10 -11.72
C LEU A 258 -1.84 17.61 -12.07
N TRP A 259 -1.50 16.36 -11.72
CA TRP A 259 -0.18 15.82 -11.98
C TRP A 259 0.07 15.62 -13.48
N LYS A 260 1.28 15.94 -13.92
CA LYS A 260 1.69 15.84 -15.31
C LYS A 260 1.81 14.39 -15.79
N ASN A 261 1.68 14.18 -17.09
CA ASN A 261 1.85 12.89 -17.77
C ASN A 261 1.09 11.73 -17.11
N GLN A 262 -0.20 11.94 -16.89
CA GLN A 262 -1.07 11.03 -16.16
C GLN A 262 -2.24 10.55 -17.01
N LYS A 263 -2.52 9.25 -16.97
CA LYS A 263 -3.79 8.65 -17.38
C LYS A 263 -4.62 8.34 -16.14
N GLU A 264 -5.94 8.39 -16.25
CA GLU A 264 -6.89 8.03 -15.19
C GLU A 264 -7.84 6.96 -15.70
N VAL A 265 -8.08 5.95 -14.86
CA VAL A 265 -9.12 4.92 -15.05
C VAL A 265 -9.93 4.84 -13.76
N THR A 266 -11.26 4.87 -13.87
CA THR A 266 -12.15 4.74 -12.71
C THR A 266 -12.67 3.32 -12.61
N VAL A 267 -12.61 2.74 -11.40
CA VAL A 267 -13.14 1.42 -11.08
C VAL A 267 -14.08 1.50 -9.87
N ASN A 268 -14.97 0.51 -9.75
CA ASN A 268 -15.85 0.41 -8.59
C ASN A 268 -15.06 -0.09 -7.38
N GLY A 269 -15.18 0.56 -6.24
CA GLY A 269 -14.52 0.13 -5.01
C GLY A 269 -14.42 1.24 -3.95
N THR A 270 -14.03 0.83 -2.74
CA THR A 270 -13.73 1.75 -1.65
C THR A 270 -12.23 1.83 -1.42
N HIS A 271 -11.71 1.53 -0.21
CA HIS A 271 -10.27 1.64 0.03
C HIS A 271 -9.45 0.48 -0.55
N PHE A 272 -9.89 -0.77 -0.31
CA PHE A 272 -9.17 -1.94 -0.83
C PHE A 272 -9.75 -2.37 -2.17
N ILE A 273 -9.70 -1.46 -3.15
CA ILE A 273 -10.28 -1.62 -4.49
C ILE A 273 -9.77 -2.84 -5.26
N GLN A 274 -8.60 -3.37 -4.87
CA GLN A 274 -8.02 -4.59 -5.41
C GLN A 274 -8.88 -5.83 -5.09
N GLU A 275 -9.70 -5.75 -4.05
CA GLU A 275 -10.68 -6.79 -3.72
C GLU A 275 -11.99 -6.61 -4.49
N ASP A 276 -12.34 -5.38 -4.83
CA ASP A 276 -13.60 -5.06 -5.50
C ASP A 276 -13.51 -5.19 -7.03
N SER A 277 -12.44 -4.67 -7.63
CA SER A 277 -12.25 -4.56 -9.10
C SER A 277 -10.87 -5.02 -9.56
N PRO A 278 -10.38 -6.22 -9.15
CA PRO A 278 -9.00 -6.63 -9.43
C PRO A 278 -8.71 -6.79 -10.92
N HIS A 279 -9.67 -7.27 -11.71
CA HIS A 279 -9.46 -7.56 -13.13
C HIS A 279 -9.47 -6.28 -13.97
N GLU A 280 -10.34 -5.33 -13.67
CA GLU A 280 -10.38 -4.01 -14.29
C GLU A 280 -9.08 -3.25 -14.01
N ILE A 281 -8.58 -3.31 -12.78
CA ILE A 281 -7.30 -2.74 -12.38
C ILE A 281 -6.15 -3.42 -13.14
N GLY A 282 -6.11 -4.76 -13.13
CA GLY A 282 -5.07 -5.53 -13.81
C GLY A 282 -5.02 -5.26 -15.31
N GLN A 283 -6.17 -5.19 -15.96
CA GLN A 283 -6.26 -4.84 -17.38
C GLN A 283 -5.79 -3.41 -17.65
N ALA A 284 -6.24 -2.43 -16.85
CA ALA A 284 -5.84 -1.03 -17.03
C ALA A 284 -4.32 -0.84 -16.88
N ILE A 285 -3.70 -1.50 -15.90
CA ILE A 285 -2.25 -1.46 -15.71
C ILE A 285 -1.55 -2.15 -16.89
N SER A 286 -2.03 -3.32 -17.31
CA SER A 286 -1.47 -4.08 -18.45
C SER A 286 -1.46 -3.25 -19.73
N GLU A 287 -2.58 -2.59 -20.06
CA GLU A 287 -2.69 -1.71 -21.22
C GLU A 287 -1.74 -0.50 -21.11
N TRP A 288 -1.66 0.11 -19.92
CA TRP A 288 -0.80 1.28 -19.69
C TRP A 288 0.69 0.93 -19.80
N VAL A 289 1.13 -0.19 -19.23
CA VAL A 289 2.54 -0.65 -19.29
C VAL A 289 3.03 -0.78 -20.73
N THR A 290 2.18 -1.17 -21.67
CA THR A 290 2.56 -1.26 -23.10
C THR A 290 2.82 0.10 -23.75
N THR A 291 2.43 1.19 -23.12
CA THR A 291 2.54 2.57 -23.67
C THR A 291 3.72 3.37 -23.11
N ILE A 292 4.49 2.81 -22.16
CA ILE A 292 5.58 3.51 -21.49
C ILE A 292 6.91 2.81 -21.64
#